data_8d7104b39b769b9a0bbfb2b070ad2e71
#
_entry.id   8d7104b39b769b9a0bbfb2b070ad2e71
#
_cell.length_a   1.000
_cell.length_b   1.000
_cell.length_c   1.000
_cell.angle_alpha   90.00
_cell.angle_beta   90.00
_cell.angle_gamma   90.00
#
_symmetry.space_group_name_H-M   'P 1'
#
loop_
_entity.id
_entity.type
_entity.pdbx_description
1 polymer ?
#
loop_
_entity_poly.entity_id
_entity_poly.type
_entity_poly.pdbx_seq_one_letter_code
_entity_poly.pdbx_strand_id
1 'polypeptide(L)'
;MEKKSRRNFMKTLGSIGAAGVVGGSSFLSSCSKVQTTSGDKIRLLTSSGELVEVDKEQLKPADMPSLTENQKRGRKGLPGRSWVMVIDLSKCRNARECMKGCQNHHQLRPEQHHINVLQMQDAEHTAPYYMPKPCQHCDNPPCTKVCPVNATFKREDGIVLIDNERCIGCRFCIAACPYSARVFNWFEPRDAEKYEGVTYNIEANVPQKKGTISKCLFSADRLRDGKLPTCVSSCPNGVYWFGDRNENAVTNGTTKETTSFSKLIKENAAYTLMEELGTKPRVYYLPPKDRAFPFQGEIEDHHS
;
A
#
# COMPACT_ATOMS: atom_id res chain seq x y z
N MET A 1 23.82 -1.11 -42.91
CA MET A 1 23.89 -1.62 -41.52
C MET A 1 22.93 -2.77 -41.39
N GLU A 2 23.46 -3.98 -41.36
CA GLU A 2 22.68 -5.22 -41.31
C GLU A 2 22.06 -5.42 -39.92
N LYS A 3 20.74 -5.61 -39.83
CA LYS A 3 20.04 -5.91 -38.57
C LYS A 3 20.39 -7.33 -38.13
N LYS A 4 21.30 -7.48 -37.16
CA LYS A 4 21.58 -8.77 -36.52
C LYS A 4 20.32 -9.23 -35.78
N SER A 5 19.73 -10.33 -36.27
CA SER A 5 18.53 -10.95 -35.71
C SER A 5 18.82 -11.54 -34.32
N ARG A 6 17.89 -11.35 -33.36
CA ARG A 6 17.91 -11.99 -32.02
C ARG A 6 18.12 -13.51 -32.07
N ARG A 7 17.68 -14.13 -33.15
CA ARG A 7 17.80 -15.57 -33.38
C ARG A 7 19.27 -16.02 -33.62
N ASN A 8 20.09 -15.16 -34.26
CA ASN A 8 21.51 -15.44 -34.47
C ASN A 8 22.32 -15.25 -33.19
N PHE A 9 21.95 -14.29 -32.34
CA PHE A 9 22.55 -14.11 -31.02
C PHE A 9 22.37 -15.34 -30.12
N MET A 10 21.15 -15.89 -30.06
CA MET A 10 20.86 -17.10 -29.27
C MET A 10 21.57 -18.37 -29.78
N LYS A 11 21.78 -18.50 -31.11
CA LYS A 11 22.55 -19.60 -31.69
C LYS A 11 24.03 -19.54 -31.32
N THR A 12 24.62 -18.33 -31.28
CA THR A 12 26.02 -18.14 -30.92
C THR A 12 26.24 -18.42 -29.41
N LEU A 13 25.31 -18.09 -28.54
CA LEU A 13 25.37 -18.43 -27.12
C LEU A 13 25.25 -19.95 -26.88
N GLY A 14 24.39 -20.64 -27.64
CA GLY A 14 24.23 -22.09 -27.54
C GLY A 14 25.49 -22.87 -27.99
N SER A 15 26.23 -22.40 -29.00
CA SER A 15 27.46 -23.04 -29.46
C SER A 15 28.65 -22.84 -28.52
N ILE A 16 28.69 -21.75 -27.76
CA ILE A 16 29.71 -21.51 -26.73
C ILE A 16 29.48 -22.41 -25.51
N GLY A 17 28.20 -22.68 -25.17
CA GLY A 17 27.81 -23.58 -24.08
C GLY A 17 28.15 -25.05 -24.34
N ALA A 18 28.09 -25.51 -25.62
CA ALA A 18 28.34 -26.91 -25.97
C ALA A 18 29.86 -27.25 -26.05
N ALA A 19 30.73 -26.28 -26.32
CA ALA A 19 32.19 -26.47 -26.34
C ALA A 19 32.82 -26.51 -24.94
N GLY A 20 32.10 -26.02 -23.90
CA GLY A 20 32.56 -25.99 -22.51
C GLY A 20 32.39 -27.29 -21.72
N VAL A 21 31.66 -28.27 -22.24
CA VAL A 21 31.31 -29.48 -21.48
C VAL A 21 32.35 -30.60 -21.67
N VAL A 22 33.21 -30.55 -22.67
CA VAL A 22 34.18 -31.63 -22.96
C VAL A 22 35.59 -31.38 -22.36
N GLY A 23 35.83 -30.27 -21.74
CA GLY A 23 37.17 -29.90 -21.21
C GLY A 23 37.23 -29.46 -19.75
N GLY A 24 36.32 -29.82 -18.89
CA GLY A 24 36.24 -29.11 -17.66
C GLY A 24 35.89 -29.80 -16.38
N SER A 25 36.67 -30.78 -15.94
CA SER A 25 36.71 -31.13 -14.51
C SER A 25 37.45 -30.13 -13.63
N SER A 26 37.91 -29.01 -14.18
CA SER A 26 38.68 -27.98 -13.44
C SER A 26 37.95 -26.69 -13.16
N PHE A 27 36.75 -26.44 -13.72
CA PHE A 27 36.00 -25.18 -13.51
C PHE A 27 34.96 -25.22 -12.41
N LEU A 28 34.67 -26.40 -11.84
CA LEU A 28 33.77 -26.53 -10.69
C LEU A 28 34.44 -26.34 -9.32
N SER A 29 35.78 -26.08 -9.33
CA SER A 29 36.52 -25.83 -8.09
C SER A 29 36.67 -24.34 -7.73
N SER A 30 35.99 -23.45 -8.48
CA SER A 30 36.00 -22.00 -8.20
C SER A 30 34.80 -21.52 -7.36
N CYS A 31 33.97 -22.43 -6.87
CA CYS A 31 33.29 -22.21 -5.59
C CYS A 31 34.30 -22.54 -4.48
N SER A 32 35.45 -21.84 -4.49
CA SER A 32 36.32 -21.82 -3.34
C SER A 32 35.45 -21.38 -2.16
N LYS A 33 35.37 -22.27 -1.18
CA LYS A 33 34.99 -21.99 0.18
C LYS A 33 35.38 -20.55 0.46
N VAL A 34 34.39 -19.69 0.69
CA VAL A 34 34.66 -18.43 1.40
C VAL A 34 35.42 -18.86 2.64
N GLN A 35 36.73 -18.70 2.59
CA GLN A 35 37.56 -18.83 3.79
C GLN A 35 37.01 -17.76 4.71
N THR A 36 36.22 -18.19 5.65
CA THR A 36 35.95 -17.43 6.87
C THR A 36 37.32 -17.25 7.51
N THR A 37 38.00 -16.18 7.11
CA THR A 37 39.14 -15.69 7.87
C THR A 37 38.62 -15.38 9.26
N SER A 38 39.19 -16.05 10.23
CA SER A 38 39.01 -15.86 11.67
C SER A 38 39.35 -14.40 11.99
N GLY A 39 38.38 -13.54 11.99
CA GLY A 39 38.49 -12.14 12.30
C GLY A 39 37.18 -11.46 11.84
N ASP A 40 36.58 -10.65 12.70
CA ASP A 40 35.32 -9.97 12.49
C ASP A 40 35.34 -8.90 11.38
N LYS A 41 36.07 -9.13 10.28
CA LYS A 41 36.18 -8.20 9.14
C LYS A 41 35.23 -8.56 8.02
N ILE A 42 34.59 -7.55 7.45
CA ILE A 42 33.79 -7.65 6.21
C ILE A 42 34.34 -6.72 5.15
N ARG A 43 34.16 -7.12 3.88
CA ARG A 43 34.55 -6.30 2.74
C ARG A 43 33.35 -5.46 2.31
N LEU A 44 33.57 -4.16 2.26
CA LEU A 44 32.59 -3.18 1.79
C LEU A 44 33.09 -2.50 0.53
N LEU A 45 32.18 -2.27 -0.41
CA LEU A 45 32.45 -1.48 -1.61
C LEU A 45 32.24 0.00 -1.28
N THR A 46 33.25 0.82 -1.48
CA THR A 46 33.14 2.28 -1.33
C THR A 46 32.38 2.90 -2.52
N SER A 47 31.95 4.15 -2.38
CA SER A 47 31.33 4.90 -3.48
C SER A 47 32.27 5.14 -4.66
N SER A 48 33.58 5.04 -4.45
CA SER A 48 34.63 5.08 -5.50
C SER A 48 34.85 3.73 -6.21
N GLY A 49 34.20 2.65 -5.74
CA GLY A 49 34.33 1.31 -6.31
C GLY A 49 35.51 0.50 -5.75
N GLU A 50 36.16 0.94 -4.68
CA GLU A 50 37.20 0.22 -3.99
C GLU A 50 36.66 -0.71 -2.92
N LEU A 51 37.23 -1.91 -2.79
CA LEU A 51 36.93 -2.85 -1.71
C LEU A 51 37.80 -2.53 -0.50
N VAL A 52 37.18 -2.13 0.60
CA VAL A 52 37.82 -1.93 1.90
C VAL A 52 37.41 -2.98 2.92
N GLU A 53 38.34 -3.46 3.70
CA GLU A 53 38.08 -4.37 4.83
C GLU A 53 37.82 -3.54 6.09
N VAL A 54 36.66 -3.74 6.71
CA VAL A 54 36.23 -3.03 7.92
C VAL A 54 35.91 -4.05 8.98
N ASP A 55 36.33 -3.81 10.22
CA ASP A 55 35.96 -4.64 11.36
C ASP A 55 34.45 -4.51 11.62
N LYS A 56 33.77 -5.63 11.85
CA LYS A 56 32.32 -5.63 12.13
C LYS A 56 31.95 -4.75 13.32
N GLU A 57 32.83 -4.63 14.31
CA GLU A 57 32.64 -3.76 15.47
C GLU A 57 32.64 -2.26 15.10
N GLN A 58 33.30 -1.87 14.00
CA GLN A 58 33.29 -0.50 13.48
C GLN A 58 32.02 -0.19 12.67
N LEU A 59 31.30 -1.22 12.24
CA LEU A 59 30.00 -1.07 11.61
C LEU A 59 28.94 -0.85 12.69
N LYS A 60 28.93 0.35 13.22
CA LYS A 60 27.76 0.78 13.98
C LYS A 60 26.58 0.80 13.00
N PRO A 61 25.47 0.09 13.29
CA PRO A 61 24.23 0.33 12.57
C PRO A 61 24.02 1.83 12.59
N ALA A 62 23.74 2.43 11.42
CA ALA A 62 23.42 3.85 11.38
C ALA A 62 22.36 4.09 12.47
N ASP A 63 22.70 4.88 13.49
CA ASP A 63 21.79 5.19 14.58
C ASP A 63 20.55 5.80 13.95
N MET A 64 19.53 4.96 13.75
CA MET A 64 18.26 5.47 13.31
C MET A 64 17.76 6.43 14.37
N PRO A 65 17.42 7.69 14.03
CA PRO A 65 16.97 8.66 15.02
C PRO A 65 15.91 8.04 15.91
N SER A 66 16.04 8.19 17.22
CA SER A 66 15.06 7.68 18.16
C SER A 66 13.67 8.21 17.80
N LEU A 67 12.66 7.35 17.89
CA LEU A 67 11.29 7.77 17.62
C LEU A 67 10.84 8.82 18.64
N THR A 68 10.23 9.89 18.18
CA THR A 68 9.52 10.85 19.03
C THR A 68 8.34 10.15 19.74
N GLU A 69 7.84 10.71 20.83
CA GLU A 69 6.68 10.15 21.53
C GLU A 69 5.44 10.08 20.63
N ASN A 70 5.25 11.07 19.75
CA ASN A 70 4.18 11.05 18.76
C ASN A 70 4.32 9.88 17.77
N GLN A 71 5.52 9.62 17.28
CA GLN A 71 5.80 8.47 16.42
C GLN A 71 5.62 7.15 17.15
N LYS A 72 6.06 7.02 18.40
CA LYS A 72 5.84 5.82 19.23
C LYS A 72 4.35 5.56 19.42
N ARG A 73 3.58 6.58 19.82
CA ARG A 73 2.13 6.49 20.00
C ARG A 73 1.43 6.10 18.69
N GLY A 74 1.76 6.76 17.57
CA GLY A 74 1.18 6.47 16.26
C GLY A 74 1.48 5.07 15.76
N ARG A 75 2.65 4.51 16.10
CA ARG A 75 3.06 3.15 15.72
C ARG A 75 2.38 2.07 16.54
N LYS A 76 2.10 2.32 17.82
CA LYS A 76 1.47 1.35 18.70
C LYS A 76 0.03 1.02 18.28
N GLY A 77 -0.77 2.00 17.91
CA GLY A 77 -2.17 1.80 17.57
C GLY A 77 -3.09 1.83 18.78
N LEU A 78 -4.28 1.25 18.62
CA LEU A 78 -5.29 1.14 19.67
C LEU A 78 -5.33 -0.31 20.17
N PRO A 79 -4.97 -0.58 21.43
CA PRO A 79 -4.89 -1.95 21.95
C PRO A 79 -6.26 -2.64 21.93
N GLY A 80 -6.25 -3.94 21.66
CA GLY A 80 -7.44 -4.78 21.63
C GLY A 80 -8.35 -4.58 20.40
N ARG A 81 -8.04 -3.64 19.52
CA ARG A 81 -8.82 -3.36 18.30
C ARG A 81 -8.28 -4.11 17.10
N SER A 82 -9.17 -4.41 16.14
CA SER A 82 -8.84 -5.05 14.87
C SER A 82 -9.72 -4.48 13.75
N TRP A 83 -9.32 -3.32 13.23
CA TRP A 83 -10.14 -2.53 12.32
C TRP A 83 -10.36 -3.21 10.97
N VAL A 84 -11.60 -3.16 10.48
CA VAL A 84 -12.03 -3.67 9.18
C VAL A 84 -12.99 -2.70 8.50
N MET A 85 -13.03 -2.75 7.17
CA MET A 85 -13.97 -1.99 6.35
C MET A 85 -14.75 -2.93 5.45
N VAL A 86 -16.04 -2.69 5.26
CA VAL A 86 -16.86 -3.37 4.25
C VAL A 86 -17.43 -2.32 3.31
N ILE A 87 -17.31 -2.55 2.02
CA ILE A 87 -17.75 -1.64 0.95
C ILE A 87 -18.85 -2.33 0.16
N ASP A 88 -20.05 -1.77 0.20
CA ASP A 88 -21.22 -2.27 -0.52
C ASP A 88 -21.29 -1.64 -1.92
N LEU A 89 -20.86 -2.40 -2.93
CA LEU A 89 -20.82 -1.93 -4.30
C LEU A 89 -22.21 -1.70 -4.90
N SER A 90 -23.25 -2.35 -4.35
CA SER A 90 -24.62 -2.14 -4.82
C SER A 90 -25.16 -0.73 -4.54
N LYS A 91 -24.56 -0.03 -3.57
CA LYS A 91 -24.99 1.30 -3.13
C LYS A 91 -24.18 2.45 -3.73
N CYS A 92 -23.03 2.16 -4.37
CA CYS A 92 -22.18 3.22 -4.92
C CYS A 92 -22.81 3.84 -6.16
N ARG A 93 -23.00 5.16 -6.16
CA ARG A 93 -23.56 5.97 -7.26
C ARG A 93 -22.57 7.03 -7.76
N ASN A 94 -21.27 6.80 -7.58
CA ASN A 94 -20.20 7.71 -8.03
C ASN A 94 -20.29 9.15 -7.49
N ALA A 95 -20.87 9.35 -6.31
CA ALA A 95 -20.96 10.69 -5.71
C ALA A 95 -19.60 11.32 -5.36
N ARG A 96 -18.53 10.51 -5.26
CA ARG A 96 -17.13 10.90 -4.96
C ARG A 96 -16.91 11.70 -3.67
N GLU A 97 -17.93 11.90 -2.84
CA GLU A 97 -17.79 12.61 -1.57
C GLU A 97 -16.82 11.92 -0.60
N CYS A 98 -16.63 10.60 -0.71
CA CYS A 98 -15.61 9.86 0.01
C CYS A 98 -14.17 10.30 -0.38
N MET A 99 -13.93 10.58 -1.68
CA MET A 99 -12.65 11.08 -2.17
C MET A 99 -12.41 12.50 -1.68
N LYS A 100 -13.38 13.38 -1.89
CA LYS A 100 -13.35 14.80 -1.51
C LYS A 100 -13.16 14.99 0.01
N GLY A 101 -13.93 14.24 0.81
CA GLY A 101 -13.76 14.25 2.27
C GLY A 101 -12.37 13.80 2.70
N CYS A 102 -11.83 12.73 2.08
CA CYS A 102 -10.49 12.24 2.35
C CYS A 102 -9.41 13.28 1.94
N GLN A 103 -9.54 13.90 0.77
CA GLN A 103 -8.62 14.94 0.31
C GLN A 103 -8.59 16.13 1.28
N ASN A 104 -9.75 16.59 1.71
CA ASN A 104 -9.84 17.72 2.66
C ASN A 104 -9.26 17.36 4.03
N HIS A 105 -9.54 16.17 4.54
CA HIS A 105 -9.06 15.74 5.86
C HIS A 105 -7.54 15.57 5.90
N HIS A 106 -6.97 14.96 4.86
CA HIS A 106 -5.53 14.69 4.77
C HIS A 106 -4.77 15.76 4.00
N GLN A 107 -5.41 16.89 3.66
CA GLN A 107 -4.81 18.02 2.93
C GLN A 107 -4.12 17.59 1.63
N LEU A 108 -4.75 16.65 0.92
CA LEU A 108 -4.22 16.18 -0.37
C LEU A 108 -4.40 17.25 -1.44
N ARG A 109 -3.49 17.26 -2.40
CA ARG A 109 -3.67 18.06 -3.62
C ARG A 109 -4.84 17.50 -4.44
N PRO A 110 -5.48 18.31 -5.31
CA PRO A 110 -6.63 17.85 -6.11
C PRO A 110 -6.35 16.60 -6.95
N GLU A 111 -5.14 16.46 -7.46
CA GLU A 111 -4.69 15.33 -8.27
C GLU A 111 -4.29 14.08 -7.46
N GLN A 112 -4.27 14.17 -6.14
CA GLN A 112 -3.89 13.08 -5.25
C GLN A 112 -5.11 12.41 -4.62
N HIS A 113 -5.17 11.09 -4.67
CA HIS A 113 -6.28 10.32 -4.13
C HIS A 113 -5.78 9.16 -3.27
N HIS A 114 -6.32 9.03 -2.06
CA HIS A 114 -6.15 7.84 -1.22
C HIS A 114 -7.23 6.79 -1.47
N ILE A 115 -8.29 7.18 -2.17
CA ILE A 115 -9.39 6.32 -2.60
C ILE A 115 -9.60 6.61 -4.08
N ASN A 116 -9.53 5.60 -4.93
CA ASN A 116 -9.91 5.68 -6.34
C ASN A 116 -11.29 5.05 -6.49
N VAL A 117 -12.22 5.75 -7.12
CA VAL A 117 -13.52 5.17 -7.47
C VAL A 117 -13.44 4.75 -8.93
N LEU A 118 -13.35 3.45 -9.16
CA LEU A 118 -13.23 2.85 -10.49
C LEU A 118 -14.62 2.57 -11.05
N GLN A 119 -14.83 2.87 -12.32
CA GLN A 119 -15.96 2.37 -13.06
C GLN A 119 -15.63 0.97 -13.56
N MET A 120 -16.50 0.03 -13.25
CA MET A 120 -16.33 -1.39 -13.56
C MET A 120 -17.53 -1.85 -14.38
N GLN A 121 -17.27 -2.72 -15.35
CA GLN A 121 -18.31 -3.31 -16.20
C GLN A 121 -17.89 -4.74 -16.56
N ASP A 122 -18.80 -5.70 -16.45
CA ASP A 122 -18.45 -7.10 -16.71
C ASP A 122 -18.47 -7.44 -18.20
N ALA A 123 -19.35 -6.79 -18.97
CA ALA A 123 -19.47 -6.91 -20.42
C ALA A 123 -20.12 -5.65 -20.99
N GLU A 124 -19.96 -5.39 -22.29
CA GLU A 124 -20.48 -4.19 -22.97
C GLU A 124 -21.98 -3.96 -22.77
N HIS A 125 -22.75 -5.05 -22.64
CA HIS A 125 -24.20 -4.99 -22.48
C HIS A 125 -24.70 -5.01 -21.04
N THR A 126 -23.79 -5.01 -20.05
CA THR A 126 -24.16 -5.00 -18.62
C THR A 126 -24.05 -3.58 -18.05
N ALA A 127 -24.89 -3.26 -17.08
CA ALA A 127 -24.80 -1.97 -16.40
C ALA A 127 -23.48 -1.80 -15.65
N PRO A 128 -22.81 -0.65 -15.78
CA PRO A 128 -21.58 -0.37 -15.02
C PRO A 128 -21.89 -0.21 -13.53
N TYR A 129 -20.87 -0.45 -12.70
CA TYR A 129 -20.92 -0.17 -11.28
C TYR A 129 -19.65 0.55 -10.85
N TYR A 130 -19.68 1.15 -9.67
CA TYR A 130 -18.55 1.91 -9.16
C TYR A 130 -17.92 1.23 -7.97
N MET A 131 -16.59 1.11 -8.00
CA MET A 131 -15.82 0.41 -7.00
C MET A 131 -14.85 1.37 -6.30
N PRO A 132 -15.16 1.86 -5.10
CA PRO A 132 -14.20 2.59 -4.30
C PRO A 132 -13.07 1.66 -3.84
N LYS A 133 -11.83 2.00 -4.20
CA LYS A 133 -10.64 1.20 -3.89
C LYS A 133 -9.66 2.00 -3.02
N PRO A 134 -9.72 1.89 -1.68
CA PRO A 134 -8.72 2.42 -0.75
C PRO A 134 -7.52 1.46 -0.61
N CYS A 135 -6.56 1.81 0.25
CA CYS A 135 -5.57 0.84 0.73
C CYS A 135 -6.26 -0.32 1.47
N GLN A 136 -5.82 -1.54 1.21
CA GLN A 136 -6.43 -2.75 1.76
C GLN A 136 -6.01 -3.07 3.21
N HIS A 137 -5.08 -2.31 3.79
CA HIS A 137 -4.57 -2.51 5.16
C HIS A 137 -4.30 -3.98 5.51
N CYS A 138 -3.62 -4.68 4.60
CA CYS A 138 -3.39 -6.13 4.62
C CYS A 138 -2.87 -6.65 5.97
N ASP A 139 -3.25 -7.88 6.34
CA ASP A 139 -2.67 -8.56 7.51
C ASP A 139 -1.24 -9.02 7.25
N ASN A 140 -0.93 -9.37 5.99
CA ASN A 140 0.41 -9.68 5.54
C ASN A 140 0.87 -8.66 4.47
N PRO A 141 1.21 -7.41 4.87
CA PRO A 141 1.44 -6.32 3.93
C PRO A 141 2.82 -6.42 3.27
N PRO A 142 2.93 -6.64 1.95
CA PRO A 142 4.23 -6.70 1.28
C PRO A 142 4.96 -5.36 1.34
N CYS A 143 4.22 -4.27 1.35
CA CYS A 143 4.77 -2.91 1.37
C CYS A 143 5.55 -2.56 2.63
N THR A 144 5.29 -3.20 3.78
CA THR A 144 6.08 -3.00 5.01
C THR A 144 7.40 -3.78 4.95
N LYS A 145 7.39 -4.95 4.30
CA LYS A 145 8.56 -5.83 4.22
C LYS A 145 9.68 -5.26 3.35
N VAL A 146 9.34 -4.45 2.36
CA VAL A 146 10.31 -3.86 1.42
C VAL A 146 10.80 -2.47 1.84
N CYS A 147 10.33 -1.93 2.96
CA CYS A 147 10.71 -0.58 3.38
C CYS A 147 12.06 -0.59 4.11
N PRO A 148 13.15 -0.06 3.50
CA PRO A 148 14.50 -0.17 4.05
C PRO A 148 14.70 0.65 5.33
N VAL A 149 13.87 1.67 5.54
CA VAL A 149 13.95 2.59 6.69
C VAL A 149 12.79 2.41 7.68
N ASN A 150 11.99 1.35 7.53
CA ASN A 150 10.82 1.07 8.37
C ASN A 150 9.87 2.29 8.50
N ALA A 151 9.77 3.11 7.44
CA ALA A 151 8.82 4.21 7.39
C ALA A 151 7.38 3.67 7.23
N THR A 152 7.18 2.60 6.45
CA THR A 152 5.89 1.91 6.35
C THR A 152 5.86 0.78 7.39
N PHE A 153 4.85 0.77 8.21
CA PHE A 153 4.72 -0.18 9.32
C PHE A 153 3.25 -0.59 9.52
N LYS A 154 3.06 -1.72 10.18
CA LYS A 154 1.76 -2.22 10.60
C LYS A 154 1.60 -2.06 12.12
N ARG A 155 0.44 -1.57 12.54
CA ARG A 155 0.05 -1.38 13.92
C ARG A 155 -0.59 -2.67 14.50
N GLU A 156 -0.68 -2.76 15.82
CA GLU A 156 -1.36 -3.87 16.49
C GLU A 156 -2.86 -3.94 16.18
N ASP A 157 -3.51 -2.79 15.96
CA ASP A 157 -4.91 -2.70 15.54
C ASP A 157 -5.17 -3.01 14.05
N GLY A 158 -4.12 -3.42 13.35
CA GLY A 158 -4.17 -3.87 11.97
C GLY A 158 -4.02 -2.78 10.92
N ILE A 159 -3.99 -1.51 11.31
CA ILE A 159 -3.79 -0.41 10.37
C ILE A 159 -2.33 -0.38 9.89
N VAL A 160 -2.16 -0.25 8.57
CA VAL A 160 -0.84 0.02 7.98
C VAL A 160 -0.70 1.51 7.77
N LEU A 161 0.32 2.12 8.38
CA LEU A 161 0.63 3.54 8.23
C LEU A 161 1.95 3.76 7.50
N ILE A 162 2.26 5.02 7.28
CA ILE A 162 3.54 5.49 6.78
C ILE A 162 3.95 6.76 7.53
N ASP A 163 5.23 6.85 7.84
CA ASP A 163 5.86 7.96 8.53
C ASP A 163 6.64 8.78 7.51
N ASN A 164 6.16 9.97 7.18
CA ASN A 164 6.79 10.84 6.20
C ASN A 164 8.10 11.48 6.68
N GLU A 165 8.35 11.52 7.99
CA GLU A 165 9.64 11.99 8.52
C GLU A 165 10.76 10.96 8.29
N ARG A 166 10.41 9.67 8.24
CA ARG A 166 11.35 8.56 7.97
C ARG A 166 11.39 8.14 6.51
N CYS A 167 10.39 8.50 5.71
CA CYS A 167 10.27 8.06 4.33
C CYS A 167 11.33 8.73 3.45
N ILE A 168 12.15 7.93 2.77
CA ILE A 168 13.18 8.39 1.82
C ILE A 168 12.70 8.41 0.36
N GLY A 169 11.42 8.08 0.11
CA GLY A 169 10.84 8.12 -1.23
C GLY A 169 11.35 7.08 -2.22
N CYS A 170 11.95 5.99 -1.80
CA CYS A 170 12.52 4.94 -2.67
C CYS A 170 11.50 4.20 -3.54
N ARG A 171 10.20 4.35 -3.28
CA ARG A 171 9.05 3.78 -4.02
C ARG A 171 8.96 2.25 -4.02
N PHE A 172 9.81 1.50 -3.34
CA PHE A 172 9.71 0.05 -3.27
C PHE A 172 8.35 -0.42 -2.78
N CYS A 173 7.74 0.31 -1.85
CA CYS A 173 6.41 0.00 -1.35
C CYS A 173 5.28 0.26 -2.37
N ILE A 174 5.49 1.11 -3.40
CA ILE A 174 4.58 1.27 -4.54
C ILE A 174 4.67 0.02 -5.40
N ALA A 175 5.87 -0.38 -5.80
CA ALA A 175 6.11 -1.56 -6.63
C ALA A 175 5.61 -2.87 -5.97
N ALA A 176 5.75 -2.97 -4.64
CA ALA A 176 5.31 -4.15 -3.88
C ALA A 176 3.79 -4.21 -3.63
N CYS A 177 3.05 -3.11 -3.85
CA CYS A 177 1.61 -3.06 -3.58
C CYS A 177 0.81 -3.56 -4.79
N PRO A 178 0.12 -4.72 -4.72
CA PRO A 178 -0.64 -5.22 -5.86
C PRO A 178 -1.92 -4.42 -6.11
N TYR A 179 -2.33 -3.57 -5.17
CA TYR A 179 -3.57 -2.79 -5.24
C TYR A 179 -3.38 -1.37 -5.78
N SER A 180 -2.17 -0.95 -6.14
CA SER A 180 -1.85 0.43 -6.57
C SER A 180 -2.38 1.49 -5.60
N ALA A 181 -2.31 1.22 -4.28
CA ALA A 181 -2.92 2.04 -3.25
C ALA A 181 -1.96 3.05 -2.62
N ARG A 182 -0.83 3.31 -3.26
CA ARG A 182 0.21 4.21 -2.77
C ARG A 182 0.50 5.31 -3.77
N VAL A 183 0.60 6.53 -3.28
CA VAL A 183 0.82 7.74 -4.07
C VAL A 183 2.16 8.35 -3.69
N PHE A 184 2.93 8.82 -4.66
CA PHE A 184 4.16 9.57 -4.43
C PHE A 184 3.86 11.07 -4.38
N ASN A 185 4.38 11.76 -3.39
CA ASN A 185 4.21 13.19 -3.20
C ASN A 185 5.24 13.95 -4.06
N TRP A 186 4.87 14.26 -5.30
CA TRP A 186 5.75 14.96 -6.25
C TRP A 186 5.95 16.44 -5.93
N PHE A 187 5.00 17.04 -5.24
CA PHE A 187 4.95 18.47 -4.97
C PHE A 187 4.87 18.73 -3.47
N GLU A 188 5.10 19.96 -3.07
CA GLU A 188 4.85 20.41 -1.71
C GLU A 188 3.36 20.22 -1.37
N PRO A 189 3.01 20.00 -0.09
CA PRO A 189 1.61 19.86 0.33
C PRO A 189 0.78 21.09 -0.06
N ARG A 190 -0.52 20.90 -0.19
CA ARG A 190 -1.45 21.99 -0.39
C ARG A 190 -1.36 22.96 0.82
N ASP A 191 -1.33 24.25 0.57
CA ASP A 191 -1.24 25.28 1.61
C ASP A 191 -0.03 25.09 2.55
N ALA A 192 1.16 24.78 2.00
CA ALA A 192 2.36 24.45 2.77
C ALA A 192 2.72 25.52 3.81
N GLU A 193 2.48 26.78 3.48
CA GLU A 193 2.72 27.95 4.36
C GLU A 193 1.91 27.91 5.66
N LYS A 194 0.75 27.24 5.68
CA LYS A 194 -0.08 27.08 6.89
C LYS A 194 0.49 26.08 7.88
N TYR A 195 1.50 25.33 7.46
CA TYR A 195 2.10 24.25 8.25
C TYR A 195 3.51 24.59 8.76
N GLU A 196 3.98 25.82 8.55
CA GLU A 196 5.24 26.27 9.16
C GLU A 196 5.16 26.17 10.68
N GLY A 197 6.11 25.44 11.29
CA GLY A 197 6.13 25.19 12.72
C GLY A 197 5.10 24.19 13.25
N VAL A 198 4.26 23.60 12.39
CA VAL A 198 3.29 22.58 12.81
C VAL A 198 3.98 21.24 12.96
N THR A 199 3.83 20.61 14.11
CA THR A 199 4.35 19.27 14.37
C THR A 199 3.63 18.24 13.51
N TYR A 200 4.39 17.39 12.81
CA TYR A 200 3.87 16.31 11.98
C TYR A 200 3.02 15.31 12.79
N ASN A 201 1.83 15.04 12.30
CA ASN A 201 0.95 14.01 12.85
C ASN A 201 1.01 12.74 11.98
N ILE A 202 1.60 11.68 12.50
CA ILE A 202 1.79 10.42 11.78
C ILE A 202 0.47 9.69 11.49
N GLU A 203 -0.59 9.87 12.31
CA GLU A 203 -1.88 9.20 12.13
C GLU A 203 -2.77 9.89 11.09
N ALA A 204 -2.64 11.21 10.95
CA ALA A 204 -3.28 11.98 9.88
C ALA A 204 -2.39 12.09 8.62
N ASN A 205 -1.08 11.87 8.78
CA ASN A 205 -0.03 12.14 7.78
C ASN A 205 -0.06 13.60 7.30
N VAL A 206 -0.16 14.53 8.25
CA VAL A 206 -0.24 15.99 7.99
C VAL A 206 0.78 16.70 8.88
N PRO A 207 1.52 17.67 8.35
CA PRO A 207 1.66 18.00 6.93
C PRO A 207 2.36 16.89 6.14
N GLN A 208 1.94 16.66 4.90
CA GLN A 208 2.65 15.73 4.01
C GLN A 208 3.99 16.32 3.60
N LYS A 209 4.93 15.46 3.23
CA LYS A 209 6.27 15.88 2.82
C LYS A 209 6.52 15.52 1.36
N LYS A 210 6.98 16.48 0.56
CA LYS A 210 7.44 16.24 -0.81
C LYS A 210 8.51 15.16 -0.84
N GLY A 211 8.52 14.35 -1.89
CA GLY A 211 9.48 13.26 -2.03
C GLY A 211 9.18 12.02 -1.20
N THR A 212 8.03 11.96 -0.53
CA THR A 212 7.61 10.83 0.29
C THR A 212 6.40 10.10 -0.31
N ILE A 213 5.94 9.05 0.36
CA ILE A 213 4.78 8.26 -0.05
C ILE A 213 3.60 8.59 0.86
N SER A 214 2.40 8.64 0.27
CA SER A 214 1.14 8.67 1.01
C SER A 214 0.19 7.55 0.58
N LYS A 215 -0.85 7.31 1.37
CA LYS A 215 -1.88 6.29 1.13
C LYS A 215 -3.05 6.46 2.11
N CYS A 216 -4.15 5.74 1.89
CA CYS A 216 -5.23 5.65 2.87
C CYS A 216 -4.71 5.21 4.25
N LEU A 217 -5.15 5.87 5.31
CA LEU A 217 -4.72 5.67 6.69
C LEU A 217 -5.86 5.16 7.59
N PHE A 218 -7.03 4.83 7.03
CA PHE A 218 -8.28 4.58 7.77
C PHE A 218 -8.66 5.73 8.71
N SER A 219 -8.15 6.96 8.47
CA SER A 219 -8.28 8.11 9.37
C SER A 219 -7.96 7.73 10.82
N ALA A 220 -6.75 7.17 11.03
CA ALA A 220 -6.33 6.63 12.32
C ALA A 220 -6.39 7.66 13.47
N ASP A 221 -6.18 8.94 13.15
CA ASP A 221 -6.39 10.08 14.04
C ASP A 221 -7.83 10.17 14.53
N ARG A 222 -8.80 10.05 13.61
CA ARG A 222 -10.23 10.10 13.96
C ARG A 222 -10.68 8.89 14.78
N LEU A 223 -10.14 7.71 14.48
CA LEU A 223 -10.42 6.50 15.27
C LEU A 223 -9.95 6.64 16.71
N ARG A 224 -8.84 7.35 16.94
CA ARG A 224 -8.38 7.67 18.30
C ARG A 224 -9.36 8.56 19.06
N ASP A 225 -10.07 9.42 18.35
CA ASP A 225 -11.15 10.26 18.90
C ASP A 225 -12.51 9.54 18.95
N GLY A 226 -12.59 8.24 18.69
CA GLY A 226 -13.84 7.48 18.65
C GLY A 226 -14.75 7.81 17.46
N LYS A 227 -14.19 8.43 16.40
CA LYS A 227 -14.96 8.84 15.20
C LYS A 227 -14.69 7.88 14.04
N LEU A 228 -15.69 7.66 13.20
CA LEU A 228 -15.56 6.88 11.98
C LEU A 228 -14.59 7.56 10.98
N PRO A 229 -13.92 6.79 10.10
CA PRO A 229 -13.10 7.33 9.03
C PRO A 229 -13.85 8.35 8.17
N THR A 230 -13.13 9.34 7.66
CA THR A 230 -13.74 10.45 6.90
C THR A 230 -14.54 9.97 5.69
N CYS A 231 -14.00 9.04 4.90
CA CYS A 231 -14.69 8.47 3.74
C CYS A 231 -16.02 7.77 4.12
N VAL A 232 -16.05 7.13 5.27
CA VAL A 232 -17.24 6.45 5.81
C VAL A 232 -18.31 7.47 6.19
N SER A 233 -17.89 8.55 6.85
CA SER A 233 -18.80 9.62 7.31
C SER A 233 -19.29 10.54 6.17
N SER A 234 -18.48 10.70 5.10
CA SER A 234 -18.80 11.61 3.99
C SER A 234 -19.64 10.96 2.89
N CYS A 235 -19.81 9.63 2.89
CA CYS A 235 -20.56 8.96 1.84
C CYS A 235 -22.06 9.16 2.04
N PRO A 236 -22.80 9.76 1.07
CA PRO A 236 -24.23 9.98 1.21
C PRO A 236 -25.08 8.70 1.00
N ASN A 237 -24.52 7.70 0.32
CA ASN A 237 -25.25 6.53 -0.17
C ASN A 237 -25.14 5.29 0.74
N GLY A 238 -24.48 5.39 1.90
CA GLY A 238 -24.32 4.25 2.82
C GLY A 238 -23.45 3.11 2.28
N VAL A 239 -22.49 3.42 1.43
CA VAL A 239 -21.59 2.44 0.80
C VAL A 239 -20.68 1.77 1.82
N TYR A 240 -20.27 2.49 2.87
CA TYR A 240 -19.19 2.05 3.75
C TYR A 240 -19.72 1.62 5.11
N TRP A 241 -19.23 0.46 5.55
CA TRP A 241 -19.31 -0.02 6.91
C TRP A 241 -17.90 -0.08 7.48
N PHE A 242 -17.72 0.34 8.70
CA PHE A 242 -16.44 0.31 9.39
C PHE A 242 -16.60 -0.12 10.84
N GLY A 243 -15.67 -0.92 11.34
CA GLY A 243 -15.74 -1.37 12.71
C GLY A 243 -14.62 -2.30 13.13
N ASP A 244 -14.86 -3.06 14.17
CA ASP A 244 -13.88 -3.91 14.83
C ASP A 244 -14.21 -5.39 14.65
N ARG A 245 -13.28 -6.13 14.07
CA ARG A 245 -13.39 -7.58 13.89
C ARG A 245 -13.39 -8.34 15.21
N ASN A 246 -12.68 -7.85 16.23
CA ASN A 246 -12.63 -8.49 17.54
C ASN A 246 -13.96 -8.37 18.28
N GLU A 247 -14.63 -7.23 18.15
CA GLU A 247 -15.98 -7.01 18.66
C GLU A 247 -17.07 -7.59 17.73
N ASN A 248 -16.68 -8.07 16.56
CA ASN A 248 -17.59 -8.55 15.53
C ASN A 248 -18.69 -7.53 15.17
N ALA A 249 -18.37 -6.24 15.17
CA ALA A 249 -19.32 -5.15 14.97
C ALA A 249 -18.82 -4.17 13.91
N VAL A 250 -19.69 -3.79 12.99
CA VAL A 250 -19.45 -2.75 11.98
C VAL A 250 -20.63 -1.79 11.90
N THR A 251 -20.35 -0.51 11.75
CA THR A 251 -21.34 0.57 11.69
C THR A 251 -21.35 1.22 10.32
N ASN A 252 -22.51 1.42 9.75
CA ASN A 252 -22.67 2.18 8.51
C ASN A 252 -22.51 3.68 8.78
N GLY A 253 -21.69 4.34 7.96
CA GLY A 253 -21.38 5.76 8.16
C GLY A 253 -22.55 6.70 7.93
N THR A 254 -23.52 6.31 7.11
CA THR A 254 -24.67 7.12 6.70
C THR A 254 -25.91 6.79 7.53
N THR A 255 -26.31 5.52 7.55
CA THR A 255 -27.53 5.09 8.28
C THR A 255 -27.32 4.99 9.79
N LYS A 256 -26.07 4.95 10.26
CA LYS A 256 -25.68 4.73 11.67
C LYS A 256 -26.08 3.36 12.21
N GLU A 257 -26.58 2.49 11.37
CA GLU A 257 -26.89 1.12 11.71
C GLU A 257 -25.60 0.36 12.07
N THR A 258 -25.67 -0.43 13.15
CA THR A 258 -24.59 -1.33 13.56
C THR A 258 -25.06 -2.76 13.41
N THR A 259 -24.24 -3.61 12.81
CA THR A 259 -24.53 -5.02 12.60
C THR A 259 -23.31 -5.89 12.89
N SER A 260 -23.54 -7.21 13.03
CA SER A 260 -22.45 -8.17 13.14
C SER A 260 -21.63 -8.23 11.87
N PHE A 261 -20.31 -8.05 11.98
CA PHE A 261 -19.39 -8.15 10.85
C PHE A 261 -19.46 -9.52 10.17
N SER A 262 -19.44 -10.60 10.96
CA SER A 262 -19.49 -11.97 10.42
C SER A 262 -20.82 -12.27 9.71
N LYS A 263 -21.94 -11.73 10.21
CA LYS A 263 -23.25 -11.84 9.56
C LYS A 263 -23.26 -11.07 8.24
N LEU A 264 -22.82 -9.81 8.25
CA LEU A 264 -22.79 -8.96 7.06
C LEU A 264 -22.00 -9.59 5.91
N ILE A 265 -20.80 -10.11 6.18
CA ILE A 265 -19.97 -10.70 5.13
C ILE A 265 -20.50 -12.04 4.60
N LYS A 266 -21.08 -12.88 5.46
CA LYS A 266 -21.61 -14.19 5.06
C LYS A 266 -22.91 -14.07 4.26
N GLU A 267 -23.84 -13.25 4.70
CA GLU A 267 -25.16 -13.10 4.07
C GLU A 267 -25.11 -12.37 2.73
N ASN A 268 -24.05 -11.59 2.48
CA ASN A 268 -23.91 -10.81 1.27
C ASN A 268 -22.76 -11.28 0.35
N ALA A 269 -22.28 -12.51 0.52
CA ALA A 269 -21.22 -13.07 -0.31
C ALA A 269 -19.99 -12.14 -0.46
N ALA A 270 -19.54 -11.57 0.66
CA ALA A 270 -18.40 -10.65 0.66
C ALA A 270 -17.11 -11.33 0.19
N TYR A 271 -16.29 -10.60 -0.52
CA TYR A 271 -15.00 -11.05 -1.03
C TYR A 271 -13.88 -10.04 -0.73
N THR A 272 -12.64 -10.46 -0.82
CA THR A 272 -11.45 -9.61 -0.79
C THR A 272 -10.78 -9.57 -2.15
N LEU A 273 -10.04 -8.48 -2.43
CA LEU A 273 -9.35 -8.36 -3.71
C LEU A 273 -8.09 -9.22 -3.74
N MET A 274 -7.86 -9.94 -4.86
CA MET A 274 -6.63 -10.70 -5.12
C MET A 274 -6.25 -11.61 -3.94
N GLU A 275 -7.20 -12.42 -3.50
CA GLU A 275 -7.05 -13.30 -2.33
C GLU A 275 -5.90 -14.29 -2.52
N GLU A 276 -5.70 -14.75 -3.76
CA GLU A 276 -4.64 -15.65 -4.20
C GLU A 276 -3.22 -15.15 -3.89
N LEU A 277 -3.03 -13.82 -3.72
CA LEU A 277 -1.72 -13.24 -3.38
C LEU A 277 -1.34 -13.39 -1.90
N GLY A 278 -2.24 -13.90 -1.06
CA GLY A 278 -1.98 -14.17 0.35
C GLY A 278 -1.66 -12.93 1.21
N THR A 279 -2.00 -11.74 0.74
CA THR A 279 -1.79 -10.49 1.48
C THR A 279 -2.78 -10.28 2.61
N LYS A 280 -3.90 -11.01 2.59
CA LYS A 280 -4.99 -10.98 3.59
C LYS A 280 -5.54 -9.56 3.81
N PRO A 281 -6.31 -9.01 2.85
CA PRO A 281 -6.94 -7.70 2.97
C PRO A 281 -7.88 -7.57 4.18
N ARG A 282 -7.99 -6.36 4.71
CA ARG A 282 -8.97 -5.98 5.76
C ARG A 282 -10.13 -5.15 5.21
N VAL A 283 -10.16 -4.94 3.90
CA VAL A 283 -11.26 -4.32 3.18
C VAL A 283 -12.02 -5.42 2.44
N TYR A 284 -13.30 -5.55 2.73
CA TYR A 284 -14.21 -6.52 2.15
C TYR A 284 -15.16 -5.81 1.21
N TYR A 285 -15.57 -6.47 0.15
CA TYR A 285 -16.50 -5.94 -0.84
C TYR A 285 -17.75 -6.80 -0.89
N LEU A 286 -18.93 -6.16 -0.77
CA LEU A 286 -20.19 -6.81 -1.09
C LEU A 286 -20.43 -6.61 -2.59
N PRO A 287 -20.83 -7.67 -3.32
CA PRO A 287 -20.99 -7.60 -4.77
C PRO A 287 -22.07 -6.60 -5.19
N PRO A 288 -21.93 -6.00 -6.38
CA PRO A 288 -22.99 -5.19 -6.95
C PRO A 288 -24.22 -6.06 -7.26
N LYS A 289 -25.42 -5.47 -7.18
CA LYS A 289 -26.71 -6.12 -7.46
C LYS A 289 -27.33 -5.56 -8.73
N ASP A 290 -28.31 -6.29 -9.28
CA ASP A 290 -29.19 -5.86 -10.38
C ASP A 290 -28.46 -5.44 -11.69
N ARG A 291 -27.45 -6.22 -12.07
CA ARG A 291 -26.58 -5.90 -13.21
C ARG A 291 -26.78 -6.82 -14.42
N ALA A 292 -27.63 -7.80 -14.30
CA ALA A 292 -27.87 -8.80 -15.35
C ALA A 292 -28.78 -8.29 -16.50
N PHE A 293 -29.25 -7.04 -16.41
CA PHE A 293 -30.10 -6.47 -17.45
C PHE A 293 -29.27 -5.75 -18.52
N PRO A 294 -29.68 -5.80 -19.80
CA PRO A 294 -29.03 -5.05 -20.85
C PRO A 294 -29.00 -3.55 -20.50
N PHE A 295 -27.81 -2.96 -20.50
CA PHE A 295 -27.65 -1.53 -20.30
C PHE A 295 -27.77 -0.83 -21.66
N GLN A 296 -28.70 0.11 -21.78
CA GLN A 296 -28.97 0.90 -22.98
C GLN A 296 -28.56 2.38 -22.87
N GLY A 297 -27.88 2.75 -21.78
CA GLY A 297 -27.42 4.10 -21.53
C GLY A 297 -26.03 4.38 -22.09
N GLU A 298 -25.69 5.65 -22.25
CA GLU A 298 -24.32 6.09 -22.55
C GLU A 298 -23.46 5.98 -21.28
N ILE A 299 -22.23 5.49 -21.45
CA ILE A 299 -21.22 5.46 -20.38
C ILE A 299 -20.55 6.84 -20.37
N GLU A 300 -20.83 7.66 -19.37
CA GLU A 300 -20.12 8.91 -19.19
C GLU A 300 -18.65 8.60 -18.80
N ASP A 301 -17.73 8.84 -19.71
CA ASP A 301 -16.28 8.77 -19.45
C ASP A 301 -15.85 9.95 -18.57
N HIS A 302 -15.86 9.76 -17.28
CA HIS A 302 -15.31 10.71 -16.32
C HIS A 302 -13.78 10.53 -16.12
N HIS A 303 -13.04 10.51 -17.24
CA HIS A 303 -11.59 10.64 -17.23
C HIS A 303 -11.21 12.13 -17.28
N SER A 304 -11.20 12.79 -16.14
CA SER A 304 -10.54 14.09 -15.96
C SER A 304 -10.11 14.26 -14.51
#